data_f36a1cc1b66c9f5db7d5a86606e0ac5e
#
_entry.id   f36a1cc1b66c9f5db7d5a86606e0ac5e
#
_cell.length_a   1.000
_cell.length_b   1.000
_cell.length_c   1.000
_cell.angle_alpha   90.00
_cell.angle_beta   90.00
_cell.angle_gamma   90.00
#
_symmetry.space_group_name_H-M   'P 1'
#
loop_
_entity.id
_entity.type
_entity.pdbx_description
1 polymer ?
#
loop_
_entity_poly.entity_id
_entity_poly.type
_entity_poly.pdbx_seq_one_letter_code
_entity_poly.pdbx_strand_id
1 'polypeptide(L)'
;NPTFEELMKYSETLQDFLEQYPDVKTHVNALYGQTRSASRHAGGVVIGENLNEWMPLINSGGVRQTPWSEGQNVGHLEPMGFIKFDILGLASLRMIEDAIRHVLVRYEGVSDPTFEDIKNFYETNLHPEKINLDDREVWENVFHEGKWAGIFQFTEGGAQSFCKNAKPNNITDLAAITSIYRPGPLSAGVDKMYIGAKENPEDVEYLNDYVKSITEETYGFLIFQEQIAMLAHKLGKNLSLDEGNKLRKLLTKKGTGSNGAEMDKIYDKFRRGCLEKGMKQHEAKQLWDKFEYFSGYGFNKSHAVS
;
A
#
# COMPACT_ATOMS: atom_id res chain seq x y z
N ASN A 1 10.33 9.45 -10.70
CA ASN A 1 9.86 10.72 -11.27
C ASN A 1 10.52 10.88 -12.63
N PRO A 2 9.76 11.18 -13.70
CA PRO A 2 10.33 11.44 -15.02
C PRO A 2 11.22 12.68 -14.96
N THR A 3 12.22 12.73 -15.80
CA THR A 3 13.02 13.94 -16.02
C THR A 3 12.19 14.98 -16.76
N PHE A 4 12.62 16.25 -16.71
CA PHE A 4 11.93 17.29 -17.47
C PHE A 4 11.96 17.02 -18.99
N GLU A 5 13.04 16.45 -19.49
CA GLU A 5 13.16 16.05 -20.91
C GLU A 5 12.19 14.92 -21.29
N GLU A 6 11.97 13.97 -20.38
CA GLU A 6 10.96 12.91 -20.59
C GLU A 6 9.54 13.50 -20.59
N LEU A 7 9.23 14.43 -19.67
CA LEU A 7 7.93 15.11 -19.66
C LEU A 7 7.67 15.87 -20.95
N MET A 8 8.69 16.54 -21.49
CA MET A 8 8.56 17.25 -22.78
C MET A 8 8.17 16.33 -23.93
N LYS A 9 8.62 15.06 -23.93
CA LYS A 9 8.27 14.10 -24.98
C LYS A 9 6.79 13.72 -25.03
N TYR A 10 6.07 13.89 -23.92
CA TYR A 10 4.67 13.48 -23.78
C TYR A 10 3.64 14.62 -23.89
N SER A 11 4.09 15.86 -23.98
CA SER A 11 3.19 17.03 -23.99
C SER A 11 3.51 17.98 -25.13
N GLU A 12 2.76 17.90 -26.23
CA GLU A 12 2.86 18.83 -27.36
C GLU A 12 2.62 20.27 -26.89
N THR A 13 1.63 20.51 -26.04
CA THR A 13 1.33 21.83 -25.47
C THR A 13 2.54 22.42 -24.71
N LEU A 14 3.31 21.58 -24.00
CA LEU A 14 4.52 22.04 -23.32
C LEU A 14 5.64 22.35 -24.32
N GLN A 15 5.77 21.55 -25.39
CA GLN A 15 6.74 21.79 -26.45
C GLN A 15 6.44 23.11 -27.14
N ASP A 16 5.23 23.33 -27.60
CA ASP A 16 4.77 24.57 -28.28
C ASP A 16 5.00 25.81 -27.39
N PHE A 17 4.67 25.69 -26.10
CA PHE A 17 4.90 26.76 -25.13
C PHE A 17 6.37 27.12 -24.97
N LEU A 18 7.24 26.12 -24.89
CA LEU A 18 8.68 26.34 -24.73
C LEU A 18 9.38 26.77 -26.04
N GLU A 19 8.80 26.46 -27.20
CA GLU A 19 9.24 27.04 -28.48
C GLU A 19 8.89 28.52 -28.58
N GLN A 20 7.71 28.89 -28.09
CA GLN A 20 7.28 30.28 -28.05
C GLN A 20 8.07 31.10 -27.01
N TYR A 21 8.48 30.47 -25.90
CA TYR A 21 9.17 31.13 -24.78
C TYR A 21 10.45 30.39 -24.39
N PRO A 22 11.51 30.38 -25.20
CA PRO A 22 12.71 29.55 -24.99
C PRO A 22 13.44 29.83 -23.66
N ASP A 23 13.46 31.09 -23.20
CA ASP A 23 14.07 31.47 -21.93
C ASP A 23 13.43 30.77 -20.71
N VAL A 24 12.15 30.44 -20.81
CA VAL A 24 11.42 29.72 -19.74
C VAL A 24 12.00 28.34 -19.52
N LYS A 25 12.50 27.67 -20.56
CA LYS A 25 13.14 26.34 -20.45
C LYS A 25 14.33 26.35 -19.48
N THR A 26 15.14 27.38 -19.54
CA THR A 26 16.31 27.54 -18.63
C THR A 26 15.84 27.67 -17.18
N HIS A 27 14.83 28.49 -16.93
CA HIS A 27 14.28 28.68 -15.59
C HIS A 27 13.59 27.44 -15.05
N VAL A 28 12.83 26.75 -15.89
CA VAL A 28 12.17 25.48 -15.50
C VAL A 28 13.20 24.42 -15.14
N ASN A 29 14.26 24.26 -15.95
CA ASN A 29 15.34 23.32 -15.63
C ASN A 29 16.05 23.65 -14.31
N ALA A 30 16.25 24.91 -14.00
CA ALA A 30 16.87 25.34 -12.76
C ALA A 30 15.98 25.08 -11.53
N LEU A 31 14.65 25.16 -11.71
CA LEU A 31 13.66 24.97 -10.64
C LEU A 31 13.20 23.52 -10.51
N TYR A 32 13.31 22.71 -11.57
CA TYR A 32 12.85 21.34 -11.59
C TYR A 32 13.62 20.49 -10.58
N GLY A 33 12.88 19.77 -9.74
CA GLY A 33 13.47 18.96 -8.68
C GLY A 33 13.89 19.71 -7.42
N GLN A 34 13.75 21.05 -7.40
CA GLN A 34 14.02 21.83 -6.19
C GLN A 34 12.90 21.67 -5.15
N THR A 35 13.26 21.80 -3.88
CA THR A 35 12.29 21.77 -2.77
C THR A 35 11.39 22.98 -2.86
N ARG A 36 10.09 22.75 -3.07
CA ARG A 36 9.09 23.81 -3.20
C ARG A 36 8.64 24.37 -1.86
N SER A 37 8.35 23.49 -0.91
CA SER A 37 7.79 23.85 0.41
C SER A 37 8.02 22.74 1.42
N ALA A 38 8.07 23.13 2.70
CA ALA A 38 7.97 22.16 3.79
C ALA A 38 6.49 21.86 4.06
N SER A 39 6.15 20.59 4.20
CA SER A 39 4.83 20.14 4.62
C SER A 39 4.96 19.31 5.89
N ARG A 40 3.91 19.34 6.73
CA ARG A 40 3.86 18.54 7.94
C ARG A 40 3.20 17.20 7.64
N HIS A 41 3.81 16.11 8.09
CA HIS A 41 3.14 14.81 8.10
C HIS A 41 1.93 14.83 9.04
N ALA A 42 0.80 14.27 8.61
CA ALA A 42 -0.46 14.38 9.33
C ALA A 42 -0.44 13.68 10.70
N GLY A 43 0.31 12.59 10.84
CA GLY A 43 0.33 11.77 12.05
C GLY A 43 1.73 11.35 12.52
N GLY A 44 2.80 11.78 11.84
CA GLY A 44 4.17 11.38 12.19
C GLY A 44 4.71 12.18 13.37
N VAL A 45 5.11 11.49 14.43
CA VAL A 45 5.67 12.08 15.66
C VAL A 45 7.00 11.44 15.98
N VAL A 46 8.02 12.26 16.29
CA VAL A 46 9.29 11.83 16.86
C VAL A 46 9.29 12.17 18.34
N ILE A 47 9.56 11.18 19.19
CA ILE A 47 9.57 11.34 20.66
C ILE A 47 11.00 11.21 21.15
N GLY A 48 11.45 12.14 21.98
CA GLY A 48 12.77 12.13 22.59
C GLY A 48 12.99 13.31 23.52
N GLU A 49 13.98 13.18 24.39
CA GLU A 49 14.42 14.27 25.26
C GLU A 49 15.35 15.21 24.48
N ASN A 50 15.19 16.52 24.73
CA ASN A 50 16.07 17.57 24.18
C ASN A 50 16.31 17.46 22.65
N LEU A 51 15.27 17.15 21.87
CA LEU A 51 15.38 16.89 20.42
C LEU A 51 16.09 18.02 19.66
N ASN A 52 16.07 19.25 20.16
CA ASN A 52 16.78 20.40 19.58
C ASN A 52 18.31 20.30 19.67
N GLU A 53 18.85 19.44 20.51
CA GLU A 53 20.29 19.18 20.61
C GLU A 53 20.74 18.13 19.59
N TRP A 54 19.80 17.33 19.09
CA TRP A 54 20.06 16.16 18.25
C TRP A 54 19.64 16.32 16.79
N MET A 55 18.65 17.18 16.54
CA MET A 55 18.13 17.39 15.19
C MET A 55 17.72 18.84 14.95
N PRO A 56 17.76 19.31 13.69
CA PRO A 56 17.25 20.64 13.35
C PRO A 56 15.74 20.70 13.59
N LEU A 57 15.28 21.79 14.18
CA LEU A 57 13.86 22.09 14.38
C LEU A 57 13.51 23.40 13.69
N ILE A 58 12.37 23.40 13.00
CA ILE A 58 11.79 24.55 12.34
C ILE A 58 10.38 24.80 12.84
N ASN A 59 9.93 26.05 12.78
CA ASN A 59 8.54 26.39 13.01
C ASN A 59 7.83 26.55 11.65
N SER A 60 6.83 25.73 11.39
CA SER A 60 6.02 25.80 10.19
C SER A 60 4.54 25.66 10.55
N GLY A 61 3.71 26.60 10.09
CA GLY A 61 2.29 26.61 10.42
C GLY A 61 1.99 26.69 11.92
N GLY A 62 2.83 27.39 12.70
CA GLY A 62 2.67 27.53 14.15
C GLY A 62 3.05 26.28 14.97
N VAL A 63 3.61 25.26 14.33
CA VAL A 63 4.02 24.00 14.98
C VAL A 63 5.51 23.78 14.83
N ARG A 64 6.15 23.35 15.92
CA ARG A 64 7.55 22.94 15.93
C ARG A 64 7.69 21.56 15.33
N GLN A 65 8.56 21.42 14.32
CA GLN A 65 8.76 20.16 13.60
C GLN A 65 10.21 20.04 13.13
N THR A 66 10.64 18.81 12.84
CA THR A 66 11.93 18.59 12.19
C THR A 66 11.76 18.60 10.67
N PRO A 67 12.72 19.19 9.89
CA PRO A 67 12.76 19.04 8.44
C PRO A 67 13.30 17.66 8.02
N TRP A 68 13.80 16.86 8.94
CA TRP A 68 14.27 15.51 8.64
C TRP A 68 13.11 14.60 8.25
N SER A 69 13.34 13.79 7.23
CA SER A 69 12.32 12.91 6.66
C SER A 69 12.67 11.43 6.84
N GLU A 70 11.66 10.60 6.70
CA GLU A 70 11.75 9.14 6.58
C GLU A 70 11.55 8.70 5.11
N GLY A 71 11.77 9.59 4.14
CA GLY A 71 11.47 9.36 2.72
C GLY A 71 12.27 8.20 2.11
N GLN A 72 11.71 7.61 1.06
CA GLN A 72 12.34 6.49 0.34
C GLN A 72 13.67 6.87 -0.31
N ASN A 73 13.82 8.12 -0.73
CA ASN A 73 15.01 8.61 -1.44
C ASN A 73 16.04 9.25 -0.49
N VAL A 74 15.59 9.86 0.59
CA VAL A 74 16.44 10.52 1.59
C VAL A 74 15.84 10.26 2.96
N GLY A 75 16.41 9.33 3.71
CA GLY A 75 16.06 9.07 5.10
C GLY A 75 17.08 9.72 6.04
N HIS A 76 16.61 10.51 6.99
CA HIS A 76 17.47 11.14 8.00
C HIS A 76 17.27 10.53 9.38
N LEU A 77 16.05 10.15 9.73
CA LEU A 77 15.68 9.76 11.09
C LEU A 77 16.28 8.40 11.49
N GLU A 78 16.03 7.36 10.70
CA GLU A 78 16.50 5.99 11.00
C GLU A 78 18.03 5.88 11.13
N PRO A 79 18.85 6.47 10.21
CA PRO A 79 20.31 6.43 10.33
C PRO A 79 20.86 7.14 11.56
N MET A 80 20.11 8.11 12.11
CA MET A 80 20.45 8.83 13.33
C MET A 80 19.86 8.19 14.60
N GLY A 81 19.21 7.03 14.47
CA GLY A 81 18.64 6.27 15.57
C GLY A 81 17.27 6.76 16.07
N PHE A 82 16.60 7.63 15.33
CA PHE A 82 15.26 8.10 15.68
C PHE A 82 14.18 7.23 15.07
N ILE A 83 13.11 7.02 15.81
CA ILE A 83 11.91 6.32 15.37
C ILE A 83 10.79 7.34 15.21
N LYS A 84 10.13 7.31 14.05
CA LYS A 84 8.91 8.05 13.81
C LYS A 84 7.71 7.16 14.15
N PHE A 85 6.87 7.64 15.05
CA PHE A 85 5.59 7.02 15.37
C PHE A 85 4.51 7.63 14.49
N ASP A 86 3.76 6.83 13.76
CA ASP A 86 2.62 7.28 12.97
C ASP A 86 1.34 7.05 13.76
N ILE A 87 0.73 8.16 14.23
CA ILE A 87 -0.51 8.15 15.00
C ILE A 87 -1.55 8.87 14.15
N LEU A 88 -2.37 8.09 13.46
CA LEU A 88 -3.41 8.60 12.56
C LEU A 88 -4.79 8.24 13.11
N GLY A 89 -5.58 9.27 13.45
CA GLY A 89 -6.98 9.11 13.80
C GLY A 89 -7.86 8.97 12.56
N LEU A 90 -8.84 8.08 12.61
CA LEU A 90 -9.83 7.92 11.56
C LEU A 90 -11.17 8.56 11.98
N ALA A 91 -11.72 9.42 11.12
CA ALA A 91 -13.02 10.03 11.37
C ALA A 91 -14.15 8.98 11.50
N SER A 92 -14.04 7.88 10.75
CA SER A 92 -14.99 6.76 10.82
C SER A 92 -15.00 6.08 12.20
N LEU A 93 -13.82 5.91 12.83
CA LEU A 93 -13.74 5.37 14.20
C LEU A 93 -14.37 6.33 15.22
N ARG A 94 -14.20 7.65 15.02
CA ARG A 94 -14.89 8.63 15.87
C ARG A 94 -16.41 8.52 15.74
N MET A 95 -16.93 8.34 14.53
CA MET A 95 -18.37 8.12 14.33
C MET A 95 -18.87 6.87 15.03
N ILE A 96 -18.10 5.78 15.01
CA ILE A 96 -18.42 4.54 15.72
C ILE A 96 -18.40 4.79 17.23
N GLU A 97 -17.40 5.47 17.75
CA GLU A 97 -17.33 5.85 19.18
C GLU A 97 -18.57 6.64 19.62
N ASP A 98 -18.94 7.67 18.84
CA ASP A 98 -20.12 8.48 19.15
C ASP A 98 -21.41 7.68 19.07
N ALA A 99 -21.53 6.77 18.11
CA ALA A 99 -22.69 5.86 18.01
C ALA A 99 -22.78 4.92 19.22
N ILE A 100 -21.67 4.32 19.64
CA ILE A 100 -21.63 3.47 20.85
C ILE A 100 -22.04 4.29 22.09
N ARG A 101 -21.53 5.51 22.23
CA ARG A 101 -21.90 6.42 23.32
C ARG A 101 -23.42 6.65 23.37
N HIS A 102 -24.02 6.91 22.22
CA HIS A 102 -25.48 7.07 22.13
C HIS A 102 -26.25 5.79 22.46
N VAL A 103 -25.76 4.63 22.07
CA VAL A 103 -26.38 3.34 22.43
C VAL A 103 -26.32 3.12 23.93
N LEU A 104 -25.16 3.32 24.55
CA LEU A 104 -24.98 3.17 26.00
C LEU A 104 -25.90 4.09 26.80
N VAL A 105 -26.00 5.35 26.40
CA VAL A 105 -26.90 6.31 27.06
C VAL A 105 -28.36 5.93 26.89
N ARG A 106 -28.79 5.59 25.67
CA ARG A 106 -30.21 5.45 25.35
C ARG A 106 -30.78 4.09 25.73
N TYR A 107 -29.99 3.01 25.61
CA TYR A 107 -30.47 1.65 25.73
C TYR A 107 -29.89 0.91 26.94
N GLU A 108 -28.67 1.24 27.36
CA GLU A 108 -27.99 0.59 28.48
C GLU A 108 -28.09 1.38 29.78
N GLY A 109 -28.65 2.60 29.74
CA GLY A 109 -28.88 3.45 30.93
C GLY A 109 -27.61 4.06 31.53
N VAL A 110 -26.48 4.08 30.81
CA VAL A 110 -25.23 4.69 31.26
C VAL A 110 -25.30 6.19 31.00
N SER A 111 -25.46 7.01 32.01
CA SER A 111 -25.70 8.46 31.85
C SER A 111 -24.50 9.21 31.26
N ASP A 112 -23.27 8.83 31.61
CA ASP A 112 -22.02 9.43 31.12
C ASP A 112 -20.99 8.34 30.80
N PRO A 113 -21.04 7.75 29.61
CA PRO A 113 -20.13 6.66 29.22
C PRO A 113 -18.67 7.11 29.22
N THR A 114 -17.84 6.39 29.96
CA THR A 114 -16.39 6.56 29.97
C THR A 114 -15.77 5.92 28.71
N PHE A 115 -14.48 6.19 28.49
CA PHE A 115 -13.73 5.50 27.43
C PHE A 115 -13.74 3.97 27.63
N GLU A 116 -13.64 3.51 28.89
CA GLU A 116 -13.66 2.07 29.19
C GLU A 116 -15.01 1.43 28.89
N ASP A 117 -16.13 2.11 29.14
CA ASP A 117 -17.45 1.63 28.79
C ASP A 117 -17.60 1.47 27.26
N ILE A 118 -17.13 2.45 26.51
CA ILE A 118 -17.14 2.44 25.04
C ILE A 118 -16.25 1.31 24.50
N LYS A 119 -15.04 1.16 25.04
CA LYS A 119 -14.10 0.11 24.67
C LYS A 119 -14.69 -1.27 24.94
N ASN A 120 -15.25 -1.50 26.12
CA ASN A 120 -15.87 -2.76 26.49
C ASN A 120 -17.05 -3.13 25.57
N PHE A 121 -17.86 -2.13 25.21
CA PHE A 121 -18.95 -2.32 24.25
C PHE A 121 -18.40 -2.73 22.87
N TYR A 122 -17.36 -2.03 22.38
CA TYR A 122 -16.72 -2.34 21.10
C TYR A 122 -16.13 -3.74 21.10
N GLU A 123 -15.33 -4.09 22.09
CA GLU A 123 -14.67 -5.41 22.20
C GLU A 123 -15.68 -6.56 22.31
N THR A 124 -16.82 -6.31 22.93
CA THR A 124 -17.86 -7.33 23.11
C THR A 124 -18.71 -7.53 21.85
N ASN A 125 -19.02 -6.45 21.12
CA ASN A 125 -20.05 -6.48 20.08
C ASN A 125 -19.53 -6.21 18.67
N LEU A 126 -18.45 -5.45 18.50
CA LEU A 126 -17.98 -4.94 17.21
C LEU A 126 -16.56 -5.36 16.86
N HIS A 127 -15.85 -6.03 17.78
CA HIS A 127 -14.50 -6.53 17.48
C HIS A 127 -14.52 -7.45 16.25
N PRO A 128 -13.52 -7.38 15.34
CA PRO A 128 -13.48 -8.22 14.13
C PRO A 128 -13.64 -9.72 14.36
N GLU A 129 -13.24 -10.23 15.53
CA GLU A 129 -13.46 -11.64 15.93
C GLU A 129 -14.90 -11.94 16.39
N LYS A 130 -15.74 -10.92 16.56
CA LYS A 130 -17.12 -11.05 17.03
C LYS A 130 -18.15 -10.83 15.92
N ILE A 131 -17.86 -9.94 14.98
CA ILE A 131 -18.74 -9.68 13.85
C ILE A 131 -18.59 -10.76 12.78
N ASN A 132 -19.68 -11.01 12.05
CA ASN A 132 -19.66 -11.92 10.90
C ASN A 132 -19.11 -11.20 9.68
N LEU A 133 -17.82 -11.44 9.35
CA LEU A 133 -17.18 -10.85 8.16
C LEU A 133 -17.66 -11.50 6.83
N ASP A 134 -18.35 -12.63 6.90
CA ASP A 134 -18.92 -13.35 5.75
C ASP A 134 -20.40 -13.03 5.54
N ASP A 135 -20.92 -11.96 6.18
CA ASP A 135 -22.31 -11.55 6.05
C ASP A 135 -22.60 -11.07 4.60
N ARG A 136 -23.35 -11.93 3.88
CA ARG A 136 -23.69 -11.67 2.48
C ARG A 136 -24.54 -10.41 2.29
N GLU A 137 -25.38 -10.06 3.26
CA GLU A 137 -26.20 -8.85 3.17
C GLU A 137 -25.33 -7.59 3.13
N VAL A 138 -24.21 -7.58 3.85
CA VAL A 138 -23.25 -6.46 3.80
C VAL A 138 -22.59 -6.38 2.43
N TRP A 139 -22.11 -7.49 1.87
CA TRP A 139 -21.48 -7.52 0.57
C TRP A 139 -22.45 -7.12 -0.54
N GLU A 140 -23.63 -7.72 -0.58
CA GLU A 140 -24.63 -7.49 -1.62
C GLU A 140 -25.28 -6.11 -1.49
N ASN A 141 -25.79 -5.76 -0.30
CA ASN A 141 -26.60 -4.56 -0.10
C ASN A 141 -25.80 -3.27 0.14
N VAL A 142 -24.51 -3.36 0.46
CA VAL A 142 -23.65 -2.18 0.65
C VAL A 142 -22.67 -2.05 -0.51
N PHE A 143 -21.75 -2.99 -0.69
CA PHE A 143 -20.66 -2.86 -1.66
C PHE A 143 -21.13 -3.06 -3.11
N HIS A 144 -21.96 -4.08 -3.42
CA HIS A 144 -22.43 -4.32 -4.78
C HIS A 144 -23.46 -3.26 -5.22
N GLU A 145 -24.30 -2.78 -4.31
CA GLU A 145 -25.24 -1.69 -4.60
C GLU A 145 -24.59 -0.31 -4.61
N GLY A 146 -23.42 -0.15 -3.99
CA GLY A 146 -22.70 1.11 -3.97
C GLY A 146 -23.22 2.09 -2.92
N LYS A 147 -23.50 1.62 -1.71
CA LYS A 147 -23.91 2.45 -0.57
C LYS A 147 -22.67 2.89 0.23
N TRP A 148 -22.03 3.98 -0.18
CA TRP A 148 -20.71 4.39 0.31
C TRP A 148 -20.71 5.27 1.55
N ALA A 149 -21.86 5.68 2.06
CA ALA A 149 -21.93 6.56 3.22
C ALA A 149 -21.25 5.91 4.45
N GLY A 150 -20.22 6.57 4.98
CA GLY A 150 -19.45 6.09 6.11
C GLY A 150 -18.40 5.03 5.82
N ILE A 151 -18.24 4.59 4.58
CA ILE A 151 -17.23 3.60 4.20
C ILE A 151 -15.87 4.30 4.02
N PHE A 152 -14.91 3.90 4.82
CA PHE A 152 -13.55 4.46 4.78
C PHE A 152 -12.88 4.21 3.42
N GLN A 153 -12.17 5.21 2.90
CA GLN A 153 -11.45 5.22 1.62
C GLN A 153 -12.31 5.13 0.35
N PHE A 154 -13.63 5.01 0.45
CA PHE A 154 -14.52 4.98 -0.71
C PHE A 154 -15.28 6.32 -0.88
N THR A 155 -14.56 7.43 -0.77
CA THR A 155 -15.10 8.78 -0.98
C THR A 155 -14.99 9.27 -2.42
N GLU A 156 -14.08 8.69 -3.21
CA GLU A 156 -13.84 9.07 -4.60
C GLU A 156 -14.63 8.20 -5.57
N GLY A 157 -15.26 8.80 -6.57
CA GLY A 157 -16.10 8.11 -7.54
C GLY A 157 -15.40 7.00 -8.33
N GLY A 158 -14.09 7.13 -8.57
CA GLY A 158 -13.31 6.08 -9.22
C GLY A 158 -13.15 4.83 -8.35
N ALA A 159 -12.84 5.00 -7.04
CA ALA A 159 -12.77 3.89 -6.09
C ALA A 159 -14.10 3.18 -5.94
N GLN A 160 -15.18 3.97 -5.83
CA GLN A 160 -16.56 3.48 -5.75
C GLN A 160 -16.94 2.65 -6.98
N SER A 161 -16.66 3.17 -8.17
CA SER A 161 -16.95 2.49 -9.44
C SER A 161 -16.16 1.18 -9.56
N PHE A 162 -14.87 1.19 -9.23
CA PHE A 162 -14.07 -0.03 -9.27
C PHE A 162 -14.60 -1.08 -8.28
N CYS A 163 -14.86 -0.71 -7.03
CA CYS A 163 -15.38 -1.63 -6.02
C CYS A 163 -16.74 -2.22 -6.42
N LYS A 164 -17.65 -1.38 -6.91
CA LYS A 164 -18.96 -1.81 -7.38
C LYS A 164 -18.87 -2.82 -8.53
N ASN A 165 -17.95 -2.60 -9.47
CA ASN A 165 -17.75 -3.51 -10.61
C ASN A 165 -17.04 -4.80 -10.21
N ALA A 166 -16.07 -4.72 -9.27
CA ALA A 166 -15.34 -5.88 -8.78
C ALA A 166 -16.15 -6.76 -7.83
N LYS A 167 -17.25 -6.23 -7.25
CA LYS A 167 -18.18 -6.98 -6.38
C LYS A 167 -17.47 -7.82 -5.30
N PRO A 168 -16.83 -7.20 -4.31
CA PRO A 168 -16.13 -7.96 -3.27
C PRO A 168 -17.09 -8.85 -2.51
N ASN A 169 -16.64 -10.07 -2.16
CA ASN A 169 -17.42 -11.06 -1.41
C ASN A 169 -16.79 -11.38 -0.03
N ASN A 170 -15.63 -10.82 0.26
CA ASN A 170 -14.88 -11.02 1.49
C ASN A 170 -13.86 -9.90 1.72
N ILE A 171 -13.26 -9.89 2.91
CA ILE A 171 -12.27 -8.87 3.30
C ILE A 171 -11.03 -8.90 2.40
N THR A 172 -10.59 -10.07 1.92
CA THR A 172 -9.42 -10.16 1.03
C THR A 172 -9.69 -9.48 -0.31
N ASP A 173 -10.89 -9.67 -0.88
CA ASP A 173 -11.30 -8.95 -2.09
C ASP A 173 -11.29 -7.43 -1.87
N LEU A 174 -11.85 -6.97 -0.76
CA LEU A 174 -11.90 -5.54 -0.44
C LEU A 174 -10.49 -4.97 -0.24
N ALA A 175 -9.62 -5.70 0.46
CA ALA A 175 -8.22 -5.33 0.64
C ALA A 175 -7.46 -5.30 -0.71
N ALA A 176 -7.73 -6.25 -1.61
CA ALA A 176 -7.16 -6.25 -2.95
C ALA A 176 -7.63 -5.04 -3.77
N ILE A 177 -8.93 -4.73 -3.76
CA ILE A 177 -9.51 -3.57 -4.44
C ILE A 177 -8.87 -2.27 -3.93
N THR A 178 -8.78 -2.09 -2.62
CA THR A 178 -8.13 -0.93 -1.99
C THR A 178 -6.65 -0.82 -2.40
N SER A 179 -5.97 -1.96 -2.50
CA SER A 179 -4.55 -2.02 -2.88
C SER A 179 -4.31 -1.73 -4.36
N ILE A 180 -5.23 -2.10 -5.23
CA ILE A 180 -5.17 -1.86 -6.68
C ILE A 180 -5.54 -0.41 -7.01
N TYR A 181 -6.46 0.20 -6.26
CA TYR A 181 -6.90 1.58 -6.53
C TYR A 181 -5.81 2.61 -6.15
N ARG A 182 -4.74 2.61 -6.92
CA ARG A 182 -3.61 3.55 -6.82
C ARG A 182 -3.07 3.85 -8.22
N PRO A 183 -2.43 5.03 -8.43
CA PRO A 183 -1.99 5.46 -9.76
C PRO A 183 -1.18 4.41 -10.54
N GLY A 184 -0.27 3.69 -9.86
CA GLY A 184 0.58 2.68 -10.49
C GLY A 184 -0.23 1.50 -11.06
N PRO A 185 -0.91 0.69 -10.23
CA PRO A 185 -1.71 -0.44 -10.72
C PRO A 185 -2.81 -0.03 -11.70
N LEU A 186 -3.46 1.11 -11.49
CA LEU A 186 -4.49 1.62 -12.39
C LEU A 186 -3.92 1.96 -13.78
N SER A 187 -2.76 2.59 -13.85
CA SER A 187 -2.11 2.91 -15.13
C SER A 187 -1.70 1.64 -15.91
N ALA A 188 -1.47 0.54 -15.21
CA ALA A 188 -1.19 -0.78 -15.78
C ALA A 188 -2.46 -1.59 -16.12
N GLY A 189 -3.66 -1.06 -15.86
CA GLY A 189 -4.93 -1.73 -16.14
C GLY A 189 -5.21 -2.95 -15.24
N VAL A 190 -4.56 -3.05 -14.08
CA VAL A 190 -4.70 -4.18 -13.15
C VAL A 190 -6.13 -4.29 -12.62
N ASP A 191 -6.84 -3.18 -12.47
CA ASP A 191 -8.25 -3.11 -12.07
C ASP A 191 -9.16 -3.93 -13.00
N LYS A 192 -9.03 -3.72 -14.30
CA LYS A 192 -9.83 -4.44 -15.30
C LYS A 192 -9.46 -5.92 -15.39
N MET A 193 -8.17 -6.22 -15.33
CA MET A 193 -7.70 -7.60 -15.34
C MET A 193 -8.15 -8.36 -14.09
N TYR A 194 -8.12 -7.72 -12.91
CA TYR A 194 -8.60 -8.31 -11.66
C TYR A 194 -10.10 -8.63 -11.70
N ILE A 195 -10.93 -7.70 -12.23
CA ILE A 195 -12.37 -7.93 -12.40
C ILE A 195 -12.60 -9.15 -13.29
N GLY A 196 -11.95 -9.21 -14.45
CA GLY A 196 -12.11 -10.33 -15.40
C GLY A 196 -11.71 -11.68 -14.81
N ALA A 197 -10.60 -11.74 -14.09
CA ALA A 197 -10.15 -12.96 -13.40
C ALA A 197 -11.07 -13.38 -12.24
N LYS A 198 -11.64 -12.41 -11.53
CA LYS A 198 -12.60 -12.67 -10.46
C LYS A 198 -13.95 -13.16 -10.98
N GLU A 199 -14.39 -12.67 -12.12
CA GLU A 199 -15.62 -13.13 -12.78
C GLU A 199 -15.50 -14.56 -13.35
N ASN A 200 -14.28 -14.95 -13.75
CA ASN A 200 -13.99 -16.26 -14.35
C ASN A 200 -12.78 -16.91 -13.66
N PRO A 201 -12.89 -17.29 -12.38
CA PRO A 201 -11.75 -17.80 -11.61
C PRO A 201 -11.25 -19.17 -12.13
N GLU A 202 -12.07 -19.92 -12.82
CA GLU A 202 -11.72 -21.18 -13.49
C GLU A 202 -10.79 -21.01 -14.69
N ASP A 203 -10.79 -19.83 -15.32
CA ASP A 203 -9.93 -19.50 -16.46
C ASP A 203 -8.53 -19.02 -16.02
N VAL A 204 -8.31 -18.85 -14.72
CA VAL A 204 -7.04 -18.38 -14.18
C VAL A 204 -5.99 -19.49 -14.26
N GLU A 205 -4.98 -19.28 -15.08
CA GLU A 205 -3.84 -20.20 -15.20
C GLU A 205 -2.77 -19.88 -14.16
N TYR A 206 -2.34 -20.92 -13.42
CA TYR A 206 -1.25 -20.85 -12.45
C TYR A 206 -0.03 -21.62 -12.97
N LEU A 207 1.16 -21.06 -12.77
CA LEU A 207 2.40 -21.72 -13.18
C LEU A 207 2.62 -23.09 -12.50
N ASN A 208 2.17 -23.24 -11.27
CA ASN A 208 2.19 -24.47 -10.49
C ASN A 208 1.36 -24.32 -9.20
N ASP A 209 1.22 -25.41 -8.43
CA ASP A 209 0.44 -25.45 -7.20
C ASP A 209 1.03 -24.53 -6.10
N TYR A 210 2.35 -24.30 -6.08
CA TYR A 210 2.97 -23.37 -5.13
C TYR A 210 2.54 -21.93 -5.40
N VAL A 211 2.53 -21.52 -6.66
CA VAL A 211 2.06 -20.19 -7.06
C VAL A 211 0.56 -20.06 -6.78
N LYS A 212 -0.22 -21.08 -7.15
CA LYS A 212 -1.65 -21.12 -6.87
C LYS A 212 -1.93 -20.94 -5.38
N SER A 213 -1.30 -21.71 -4.51
CA SER A 213 -1.54 -21.68 -3.06
C SER A 213 -1.31 -20.32 -2.38
N ILE A 214 -0.66 -19.37 -3.06
CA ILE A 214 -0.37 -18.04 -2.54
C ILE A 214 -1.17 -16.97 -3.26
N THR A 215 -1.49 -17.17 -4.54
CA THR A 215 -2.11 -16.14 -5.36
C THR A 215 -3.57 -16.43 -5.71
N GLU A 216 -4.12 -17.60 -5.34
CA GLU A 216 -5.53 -17.91 -5.60
C GLU A 216 -6.49 -16.95 -4.89
N GLU A 217 -6.14 -16.47 -3.69
CA GLU A 217 -6.92 -15.48 -2.96
C GLU A 217 -7.01 -14.12 -3.67
N THR A 218 -6.14 -13.88 -4.65
CA THR A 218 -6.07 -12.69 -5.48
C THR A 218 -6.18 -13.01 -6.97
N TYR A 219 -6.81 -14.13 -7.31
CA TYR A 219 -7.07 -14.57 -8.70
C TYR A 219 -5.81 -14.58 -9.58
N GLY A 220 -4.68 -15.04 -9.03
CA GLY A 220 -3.40 -15.14 -9.74
C GLY A 220 -2.56 -13.87 -9.77
N PHE A 221 -3.07 -12.74 -9.24
CA PHE A 221 -2.33 -11.48 -9.19
C PHE A 221 -1.42 -11.40 -7.96
N LEU A 222 -0.25 -10.79 -8.14
CA LEU A 222 0.60 -10.32 -7.06
C LEU A 222 0.11 -8.92 -6.66
N ILE A 223 -0.60 -8.80 -5.56
CA ILE A 223 -1.15 -7.54 -5.05
C ILE A 223 -0.46 -7.17 -3.75
N PHE A 224 -0.27 -8.16 -2.88
CA PHE A 224 0.32 -7.95 -1.56
C PHE A 224 1.83 -8.21 -1.57
N GLN A 225 2.56 -7.36 -0.87
CA GLN A 225 4.01 -7.50 -0.72
C GLN A 225 4.40 -8.85 -0.08
N GLU A 226 3.58 -9.34 0.83
CA GLU A 226 3.75 -10.61 1.52
C GLU A 226 3.72 -11.80 0.57
N GLN A 227 2.96 -11.73 -0.52
CA GLN A 227 2.92 -12.79 -1.53
C GLN A 227 4.29 -13.00 -2.19
N ILE A 228 5.05 -11.93 -2.45
CA ILE A 228 6.42 -12.02 -2.99
C ILE A 228 7.34 -12.73 -1.99
N ALA A 229 7.30 -12.35 -0.72
CA ALA A 229 8.12 -12.96 0.31
C ALA A 229 7.81 -14.46 0.50
N MET A 230 6.52 -14.81 0.48
CA MET A 230 6.06 -16.19 0.62
C MET A 230 6.41 -17.04 -0.61
N LEU A 231 6.26 -16.52 -1.82
CA LEU A 231 6.65 -17.22 -3.05
C LEU A 231 8.15 -17.44 -3.10
N ALA A 232 8.95 -16.43 -2.76
CA ALA A 232 10.40 -16.55 -2.70
C ALA A 232 10.81 -17.63 -1.69
N HIS A 233 10.21 -17.64 -0.51
CA HIS A 233 10.46 -18.66 0.51
C HIS A 233 10.01 -20.06 0.07
N LYS A 234 8.79 -20.22 -0.42
CA LYS A 234 8.24 -21.53 -0.81
C LYS A 234 8.92 -22.14 -2.03
N LEU A 235 9.31 -21.32 -2.98
CA LEU A 235 9.95 -21.80 -4.22
C LEU A 235 11.47 -21.89 -4.12
N GLY A 236 12.10 -21.01 -3.35
CA GLY A 236 13.55 -20.93 -3.24
C GLY A 236 14.18 -22.12 -2.50
N LYS A 237 15.42 -22.47 -2.89
CA LYS A 237 16.23 -23.49 -2.20
C LYS A 237 16.87 -22.87 -0.97
N ASN A 238 16.51 -23.38 0.22
CA ASN A 238 17.03 -22.87 1.49
C ASN A 238 16.90 -21.34 1.63
N LEU A 239 15.80 -20.80 1.09
CA LEU A 239 15.48 -19.38 1.19
C LEU A 239 14.50 -19.20 2.35
N SER A 240 14.95 -18.57 3.44
CA SER A 240 14.13 -18.33 4.62
C SER A 240 13.04 -17.26 4.34
N LEU A 241 12.02 -17.21 5.17
CA LEU A 241 11.01 -16.16 5.08
C LEU A 241 11.62 -14.76 5.31
N ASP A 242 12.62 -14.65 6.18
CA ASP A 242 13.36 -13.40 6.41
C ASP A 242 14.11 -12.95 5.16
N GLU A 243 14.73 -13.88 4.42
CA GLU A 243 15.35 -13.55 3.12
C GLU A 243 14.29 -13.15 2.08
N GLY A 244 13.11 -13.76 2.10
CA GLY A 244 11.96 -13.34 1.28
C GLY A 244 11.49 -11.92 1.62
N ASN A 245 11.40 -11.59 2.90
CA ASN A 245 11.09 -10.23 3.36
C ASN A 245 12.20 -9.23 2.98
N LYS A 246 13.45 -9.66 3.02
CA LYS A 246 14.59 -8.85 2.58
C LYS A 246 14.53 -8.58 1.08
N LEU A 247 14.21 -9.60 0.25
CA LEU A 247 13.97 -9.44 -1.18
C LEU A 247 12.92 -8.37 -1.45
N ARG A 248 11.80 -8.41 -0.77
CA ARG A 248 10.74 -7.40 -0.89
C ARG A 248 11.28 -5.98 -0.68
N LYS A 249 12.09 -5.77 0.38
CA LYS A 249 12.71 -4.47 0.67
C LYS A 249 13.74 -4.05 -0.39
N LEU A 250 14.51 -4.99 -0.91
CA LEU A 250 15.51 -4.73 -1.95
C LEU A 250 14.83 -4.34 -3.27
N LEU A 251 13.76 -5.03 -3.64
CA LEU A 251 12.98 -4.74 -4.85
C LEU A 251 12.37 -3.34 -4.82
N THR A 252 11.90 -2.86 -3.67
CA THR A 252 11.32 -1.50 -3.54
C THR A 252 12.36 -0.38 -3.57
N LYS A 253 13.64 -0.69 -3.25
CA LYS A 253 14.75 0.27 -3.22
C LYS A 253 15.58 0.30 -4.53
N LYS A 254 15.00 -0.07 -5.67
CA LYS A 254 15.68 0.00 -6.97
C LYS A 254 16.22 1.41 -7.24
N GLY A 255 17.56 1.53 -7.32
CA GLY A 255 18.26 2.78 -7.66
C GLY A 255 19.42 3.16 -6.73
N THR A 256 19.55 2.53 -5.55
CA THR A 256 20.72 2.75 -4.68
C THR A 256 21.75 1.64 -4.91
N GLY A 257 22.75 1.90 -5.71
CA GLY A 257 23.73 0.98 -6.33
C GLY A 257 24.50 -0.03 -5.46
N SER A 258 24.12 -0.28 -4.21
CA SER A 258 24.81 -1.21 -3.31
C SER A 258 24.15 -2.60 -3.15
N ASN A 259 22.98 -2.82 -3.75
CA ASN A 259 22.15 -3.99 -3.46
C ASN A 259 22.24 -5.14 -4.49
N GLY A 260 22.99 -4.97 -5.58
CA GLY A 260 23.05 -5.95 -6.68
C GLY A 260 23.52 -7.34 -6.26
N ALA A 261 24.64 -7.41 -5.55
CA ALA A 261 25.22 -8.70 -5.14
C ALA A 261 24.33 -9.52 -4.17
N GLU A 262 23.51 -8.85 -3.37
CA GLU A 262 22.57 -9.52 -2.46
C GLU A 262 21.32 -9.99 -3.21
N MET A 263 20.82 -9.18 -4.12
CA MET A 263 19.73 -9.56 -5.03
C MET A 263 20.12 -10.79 -5.84
N ASP A 264 21.32 -10.82 -6.41
CA ASP A 264 21.83 -11.95 -7.20
C ASP A 264 21.91 -13.25 -6.38
N LYS A 265 22.32 -13.17 -5.11
CA LYS A 265 22.34 -14.34 -4.22
C LYS A 265 20.94 -14.88 -3.95
N ILE A 266 19.96 -14.00 -3.70
CA ILE A 266 18.57 -14.41 -3.47
C ILE A 266 17.99 -14.98 -4.76
N TYR A 267 18.25 -14.35 -5.92
CA TYR A 267 17.83 -14.85 -7.21
C TYR A 267 18.37 -16.23 -7.50
N ASP A 268 19.65 -16.51 -7.26
CA ASP A 268 20.25 -17.82 -7.49
C ASP A 268 19.60 -18.90 -6.61
N LYS A 269 19.37 -18.63 -5.33
CA LYS A 269 18.61 -19.54 -4.44
C LYS A 269 17.18 -19.76 -4.95
N PHE A 270 16.50 -18.70 -5.36
CA PHE A 270 15.15 -18.79 -5.92
C PHE A 270 15.11 -19.65 -7.19
N ARG A 271 15.96 -19.34 -8.16
CA ARG A 271 16.06 -20.07 -9.42
C ARG A 271 16.35 -21.56 -9.21
N ARG A 272 17.33 -21.89 -8.35
CA ARG A 272 17.67 -23.29 -8.05
C ARG A 272 16.49 -24.04 -7.44
N GLY A 273 15.80 -23.43 -6.49
CA GLY A 273 14.63 -24.02 -5.85
C GLY A 273 13.47 -24.24 -6.82
N CYS A 274 13.21 -23.28 -7.72
CA CYS A 274 12.21 -23.43 -8.77
C CYS A 274 12.52 -24.64 -9.67
N LEU A 275 13.77 -24.80 -10.13
CA LEU A 275 14.18 -25.92 -10.97
C LEU A 275 14.05 -27.27 -10.24
N GLU A 276 14.43 -27.34 -8.96
CA GLU A 276 14.28 -28.55 -8.13
C GLU A 276 12.81 -28.95 -7.93
N LYS A 277 11.89 -27.97 -8.00
CA LYS A 277 10.43 -28.18 -7.93
C LYS A 277 9.78 -28.39 -9.30
N GLY A 278 10.56 -28.64 -10.34
CA GLY A 278 10.08 -28.99 -11.67
C GLY A 278 9.70 -27.83 -12.57
N MET A 279 9.92 -26.57 -12.15
CA MET A 279 9.71 -25.42 -13.02
C MET A 279 10.81 -25.35 -14.08
N LYS A 280 10.45 -24.87 -15.28
CA LYS A 280 11.42 -24.58 -16.32
C LYS A 280 12.16 -23.28 -16.03
N GLN A 281 13.38 -23.13 -16.57
CA GLN A 281 14.19 -21.94 -16.33
C GLN A 281 13.50 -20.64 -16.76
N HIS A 282 12.78 -20.65 -17.87
CA HIS A 282 12.06 -19.48 -18.35
C HIS A 282 10.86 -19.12 -17.45
N GLU A 283 10.18 -20.12 -16.87
CA GLU A 283 9.07 -19.90 -15.92
C GLU A 283 9.57 -19.27 -14.62
N ALA A 284 10.69 -19.76 -14.09
CA ALA A 284 11.33 -19.15 -12.92
C ALA A 284 11.75 -17.70 -13.18
N LYS A 285 12.29 -17.42 -14.40
CA LYS A 285 12.66 -16.07 -14.80
C LYS A 285 11.43 -15.18 -14.96
N GLN A 286 10.37 -15.64 -15.61
CA GLN A 286 9.12 -14.89 -15.76
C GLN A 286 8.50 -14.52 -14.39
N LEU A 287 8.53 -15.47 -13.44
CA LEU A 287 8.01 -15.20 -12.09
C LEU A 287 8.86 -14.17 -11.35
N TRP A 288 10.19 -14.24 -11.50
CA TRP A 288 11.10 -13.24 -10.95
C TRP A 288 10.87 -11.86 -11.56
N ASP A 289 10.69 -11.77 -12.86
CA ASP A 289 10.39 -10.51 -13.55
C ASP A 289 9.05 -9.92 -13.09
N LYS A 290 8.07 -10.78 -12.79
CA LYS A 290 6.83 -10.34 -12.13
C LYS A 290 7.10 -9.73 -10.73
N PHE A 291 7.98 -10.33 -9.92
CA PHE A 291 8.35 -9.73 -8.62
C PHE A 291 8.95 -8.33 -8.81
N GLU A 292 9.85 -8.19 -9.80
CA GLU A 292 10.45 -6.90 -10.10
C GLU A 292 9.43 -5.85 -10.56
N TYR A 293 8.49 -6.25 -11.41
CA TYR A 293 7.42 -5.38 -11.89
C TYR A 293 6.50 -4.95 -10.74
N PHE A 294 6.06 -5.89 -9.91
CA PHE A 294 5.14 -5.63 -8.80
C PHE A 294 5.79 -4.98 -7.59
N SER A 295 7.10 -4.95 -7.49
CA SER A 295 7.79 -4.36 -6.34
C SER A 295 7.47 -2.89 -6.11
N GLY A 296 7.20 -2.14 -7.19
CA GLY A 296 6.76 -0.75 -7.13
C GLY A 296 5.28 -0.56 -6.78
N TYR A 297 4.48 -1.63 -6.83
CA TYR A 297 3.02 -1.60 -6.69
C TYR A 297 2.51 -2.42 -5.51
N GLY A 298 3.30 -3.32 -4.96
CA GLY A 298 2.89 -4.18 -3.86
C GLY A 298 2.42 -3.40 -2.64
N PHE A 299 1.29 -3.79 -2.07
CA PHE A 299 0.72 -3.19 -0.87
C PHE A 299 0.90 -4.11 0.35
N ASN A 300 1.02 -3.54 1.52
CA ASN A 300 1.09 -4.32 2.75
C ASN A 300 -0.31 -4.89 3.06
N LYS A 301 -0.44 -6.23 3.13
CA LYS A 301 -1.72 -6.90 3.34
C LYS A 301 -2.31 -6.57 4.71
N SER A 302 -1.49 -6.55 5.75
CA SER A 302 -1.97 -6.25 7.10
C SER A 302 -2.53 -4.84 7.19
N HIS A 303 -1.89 -3.86 6.52
CA HIS A 303 -2.43 -2.50 6.45
C HIS A 303 -3.73 -2.39 5.65
N ALA A 304 -3.90 -3.21 4.61
CA ALA A 304 -5.13 -3.21 3.82
C ALA A 304 -6.32 -3.85 4.55
N VAL A 305 -6.04 -4.80 5.47
CA VAL A 305 -7.06 -5.54 6.21
C VAL A 305 -7.45 -4.84 7.52
N SER A 306 -6.52 -4.13 8.17
CA SER A 306 -6.79 -3.37 9.42
C SER A 306 -7.57 -2.10 9.19
#